data_f9974d329fc759b05aa75e79a46ab75f
#
_entry.id   f9974d329fc759b05aa75e79a46ab75f
#
_cell.length_a   1.000
_cell.length_b   1.000
_cell.length_c   1.000
_cell.angle_alpha   90.00
_cell.angle_beta   90.00
_cell.angle_gamma   90.00
#
_symmetry.space_group_name_H-M   'P 1'
#
loop_
_entity.id
_entity.type
_entity.pdbx_description
1 polymer ?
#
loop_
_entity_poly.entity_id
_entity_poly.type
_entity_poly.pdbx_seq_one_letter_code
_entity_poly.pdbx_strand_id
1 'polypeptide(L)'
;MAYTQSLKGRSFGFKDLKTLLARASPRRSADELAGLAAASEEERAVAQWALAELPLTIFLAEPLIPPEEDEVSRLILDSHDRTAFTPISAFTVGEFREWLLSDATSDADLAAARQGITPEMAAAVSKLMRNQDLIAVARRCAVTTRFRNTIGLPGRLSTRLQPNHPTDDPRGIAVSLLDGLLYGSGDAVIGINPATDSPEDVERLLHLLDEVIRRHEIPTQSCVLAHVTTTLELMRRGVPVDLVFQSIAGTEAANRSFGINLALLAEARDAALSLKRGALGDNLMYFETGQGSALSAEAHHGIDAQTCEARAYGVARAFSPLLVNTVVGFIGPEYLYDGKQIIRAGLEDHFCGKLLGLPMGCDVCYTNHAEADQNDMDNLMTLLAVAGCTYIMGVPGADDVMLAYQSTSFHDALYLRRVLGLRPAPEFEAWLNRMGIFDGRNALALGVPPRLHGAIHELTEGTP
;
A
#
# COMPACT_ATOMS: atom_id res chain seq x y z
N MET A 1 24.04 -19.73 -6.57
CA MET A 1 24.19 -21.23 -6.65
C MET A 1 23.06 -21.83 -7.46
N ALA A 2 23.22 -23.03 -8.07
CA ALA A 2 22.11 -23.73 -8.71
C ALA A 2 21.35 -24.55 -7.66
N TYR A 3 20.03 -24.50 -7.68
CA TYR A 3 19.15 -25.25 -6.80
C TYR A 3 18.54 -26.40 -7.56
N THR A 4 18.47 -27.59 -6.97
CA THR A 4 17.90 -28.78 -7.61
C THR A 4 16.98 -29.52 -6.66
N GLN A 5 15.86 -30.01 -7.18
CA GLN A 5 14.94 -30.84 -6.43
C GLN A 5 14.38 -31.94 -7.33
N SER A 6 14.09 -33.09 -6.77
CA SER A 6 13.63 -34.25 -7.54
C SER A 6 12.22 -34.66 -7.14
N LEU A 7 11.36 -34.93 -8.13
CA LEU A 7 10.01 -35.43 -7.94
C LEU A 7 9.75 -36.60 -8.90
N LYS A 8 9.35 -37.75 -8.38
CA LYS A 8 9.00 -38.96 -9.17
C LYS A 8 10.08 -39.35 -10.19
N GLY A 9 11.35 -39.23 -9.81
CA GLY A 9 12.48 -39.59 -10.69
C GLY A 9 12.85 -38.54 -11.75
N ARG A 10 12.17 -37.41 -11.81
CA ARG A 10 12.53 -36.26 -12.62
C ARG A 10 13.26 -35.23 -11.76
N SER A 11 14.36 -34.70 -12.27
CA SER A 11 15.12 -33.60 -11.62
C SER A 11 14.72 -32.28 -12.21
N PHE A 12 14.46 -31.30 -11.34
CA PHE A 12 14.20 -29.90 -11.67
C PHE A 12 15.35 -29.05 -11.19
N GLY A 13 15.86 -28.16 -12.06
CA GLY A 13 17.01 -27.31 -11.76
C GLY A 13 16.62 -25.84 -11.89
N PHE A 14 17.02 -25.04 -10.90
CA PHE A 14 16.83 -23.59 -10.87
C PHE A 14 18.22 -22.96 -10.80
N LYS A 15 18.57 -22.13 -11.79
CA LYS A 15 19.95 -21.65 -11.99
C LYS A 15 20.47 -20.75 -10.86
N ASP A 16 19.57 -20.00 -10.21
CA ASP A 16 19.86 -19.05 -9.15
C ASP A 16 18.62 -18.83 -8.25
N LEU A 17 18.78 -18.06 -7.16
CA LEU A 17 17.73 -17.77 -6.20
C LEU A 17 16.56 -16.99 -6.85
N LYS A 18 16.83 -16.07 -7.78
CA LYS A 18 15.78 -15.34 -8.53
C LYS A 18 14.88 -16.31 -9.29
N THR A 19 15.49 -17.23 -10.04
CA THR A 19 14.76 -18.24 -10.81
C THR A 19 13.93 -19.13 -9.89
N LEU A 20 14.48 -19.55 -8.76
CA LEU A 20 13.73 -20.37 -7.79
C LEU A 20 12.51 -19.62 -7.24
N LEU A 21 12.67 -18.37 -6.81
CA LEU A 21 11.58 -17.51 -6.33
C LEU A 21 10.49 -17.32 -7.40
N ALA A 22 10.90 -17.01 -8.63
CA ALA A 22 9.98 -16.82 -9.74
C ALA A 22 9.18 -18.10 -10.07
N ARG A 23 9.83 -19.25 -10.10
CA ARG A 23 9.16 -20.55 -10.36
C ARG A 23 8.25 -20.98 -9.20
N ALA A 24 8.57 -20.59 -7.97
CA ALA A 24 7.74 -20.85 -6.78
C ALA A 24 6.52 -19.92 -6.68
N SER A 25 6.53 -18.79 -7.40
CA SER A 25 5.47 -17.78 -7.36
C SER A 25 4.12 -18.33 -7.83
N PRO A 26 3.00 -17.99 -7.18
CA PRO A 26 1.68 -18.23 -7.73
C PRO A 26 1.56 -17.70 -9.16
N ARG A 27 0.75 -18.36 -9.97
CA ARG A 27 0.57 -17.97 -11.37
C ARG A 27 0.08 -16.52 -11.48
N ARG A 28 0.76 -15.73 -12.34
CA ARG A 28 0.34 -14.37 -12.69
C ARG A 28 0.82 -13.98 -14.08
N SER A 29 0.02 -13.19 -14.75
CA SER A 29 0.22 -12.80 -16.15
C SER A 29 1.53 -12.04 -16.34
N ALA A 30 1.92 -11.18 -15.39
CA ALA A 30 3.18 -10.45 -15.43
C ALA A 30 4.40 -11.38 -15.56
N ASP A 31 4.47 -12.40 -14.71
CA ASP A 31 5.58 -13.35 -14.71
C ASP A 31 5.58 -14.25 -15.97
N GLU A 32 4.39 -14.56 -16.49
CA GLU A 32 4.25 -15.30 -17.75
C GLU A 32 4.76 -14.45 -18.93
N LEU A 33 4.36 -13.19 -19.00
CA LEU A 33 4.79 -12.25 -20.05
C LEU A 33 6.31 -12.06 -20.04
N ALA A 34 6.90 -11.96 -18.85
CA ALA A 34 8.34 -11.81 -18.66
C ALA A 34 9.12 -13.14 -18.84
N GLY A 35 8.45 -14.28 -19.06
CA GLY A 35 9.09 -15.60 -19.17
C GLY A 35 9.65 -16.13 -17.85
N LEU A 36 9.21 -15.59 -16.72
CA LEU A 36 9.67 -15.94 -15.37
C LEU A 36 8.84 -17.03 -14.71
N ALA A 37 7.55 -17.15 -15.08
CA ALA A 37 6.62 -18.10 -14.49
C ALA A 37 7.05 -19.56 -14.67
N ALA A 38 6.65 -20.43 -13.72
CA ALA A 38 6.83 -21.87 -13.86
C ALA A 38 6.14 -22.39 -15.14
N ALA A 39 6.79 -23.31 -15.84
CA ALA A 39 6.26 -23.90 -17.07
C ALA A 39 5.06 -24.85 -16.81
N SER A 40 4.88 -25.29 -15.57
CA SER A 40 3.79 -26.16 -15.14
C SER A 40 3.52 -26.07 -13.64
N GLU A 41 2.34 -26.50 -13.19
CA GLU A 41 2.03 -26.62 -11.77
C GLU A 41 2.95 -27.61 -11.05
N GLU A 42 3.45 -28.64 -11.75
CA GLU A 42 4.43 -29.60 -11.22
C GLU A 42 5.76 -28.88 -10.93
N GLU A 43 6.27 -28.06 -11.85
CA GLU A 43 7.48 -27.27 -11.64
C GLU A 43 7.30 -26.28 -10.48
N ARG A 44 6.15 -25.59 -10.41
CA ARG A 44 5.85 -24.68 -9.31
C ARG A 44 5.85 -25.39 -7.96
N ALA A 45 5.19 -26.53 -7.86
CA ALA A 45 5.16 -27.29 -6.61
C ALA A 45 6.55 -27.75 -6.19
N VAL A 46 7.40 -28.16 -7.13
CA VAL A 46 8.80 -28.55 -6.87
C VAL A 46 9.63 -27.35 -6.46
N ALA A 47 9.43 -26.19 -7.10
CA ALA A 47 10.08 -24.96 -6.72
C ALA A 47 9.69 -24.47 -5.31
N GLN A 48 8.42 -24.58 -4.95
CA GLN A 48 7.93 -24.28 -3.61
C GLN A 48 8.53 -25.24 -2.57
N TRP A 49 8.66 -26.52 -2.90
CA TRP A 49 9.32 -27.47 -2.01
C TRP A 49 10.81 -27.14 -1.83
N ALA A 50 11.54 -26.89 -2.92
CA ALA A 50 12.94 -26.47 -2.84
C ALA A 50 13.11 -25.18 -2.03
N LEU A 51 12.22 -24.18 -2.22
CA LEU A 51 12.21 -22.92 -1.49
C LEU A 51 11.97 -23.13 0.01
N ALA A 52 11.07 -24.05 0.38
CA ALA A 52 10.76 -24.35 1.78
C ALA A 52 11.96 -24.87 2.57
N GLU A 53 12.90 -25.54 1.91
CA GLU A 53 14.10 -26.13 2.52
C GLU A 53 15.27 -25.11 2.63
N LEU A 54 15.17 -23.91 2.03
CA LEU A 54 16.23 -22.93 2.08
C LEU A 54 16.31 -22.24 3.45
N PRO A 55 17.53 -22.10 4.03
CA PRO A 55 17.70 -21.31 5.24
C PRO A 55 17.47 -19.83 4.97
N LEU A 56 16.84 -19.11 5.91
CA LEU A 56 16.60 -17.67 5.79
C LEU A 56 17.88 -16.86 5.56
N THR A 57 19.01 -17.34 6.08
CA THR A 57 20.32 -16.70 5.90
C THR A 57 20.75 -16.59 4.44
N ILE A 58 20.15 -17.38 3.51
CA ILE A 58 20.49 -17.33 2.08
C ILE A 58 20.19 -15.97 1.47
N PHE A 59 19.11 -15.30 1.92
CA PHE A 59 18.70 -14.00 1.41
C PHE A 59 19.66 -12.87 1.79
N LEU A 60 20.50 -13.10 2.80
CA LEU A 60 21.59 -12.18 3.19
C LEU A 60 22.90 -12.52 2.48
N ALA A 61 23.10 -13.80 2.10
CA ALA A 61 24.33 -14.27 1.46
C ALA A 61 24.29 -14.16 -0.08
N GLU A 62 23.11 -14.28 -0.69
CA GLU A 62 22.87 -14.20 -2.14
C GLU A 62 21.85 -13.09 -2.45
N PRO A 63 22.23 -11.80 -2.45
CA PRO A 63 21.36 -10.72 -2.85
C PRO A 63 20.83 -10.94 -4.28
N LEU A 64 19.55 -10.65 -4.52
CA LEU A 64 18.95 -10.86 -5.85
C LEU A 64 19.53 -9.93 -6.92
N ILE A 65 19.95 -8.74 -6.55
CA ILE A 65 20.75 -7.82 -7.37
C ILE A 65 21.95 -7.43 -6.53
N PRO A 66 23.17 -7.39 -7.10
CA PRO A 66 24.37 -6.98 -6.34
C PRO A 66 24.18 -5.59 -5.71
N PRO A 67 24.55 -5.37 -4.43
CA PRO A 67 24.33 -4.10 -3.76
C PRO A 67 25.16 -2.94 -4.33
N GLU A 68 26.22 -3.23 -5.08
CA GLU A 68 27.00 -2.26 -5.85
C GLU A 68 26.29 -1.78 -7.12
N GLU A 69 25.30 -2.54 -7.63
CA GLU A 69 24.54 -2.25 -8.85
C GLU A 69 23.15 -1.69 -8.57
N ASP A 70 22.66 -1.79 -7.33
CA ASP A 70 21.27 -1.46 -6.98
C ASP A 70 21.19 -0.86 -5.57
N GLU A 71 20.82 0.44 -5.48
CA GLU A 71 20.68 1.13 -4.19
C GLU A 71 19.61 0.53 -3.28
N VAL A 72 18.58 -0.13 -3.85
CA VAL A 72 17.53 -0.81 -3.07
C VAL A 72 18.10 -2.05 -2.38
N SER A 73 18.89 -2.86 -3.07
CA SER A 73 19.62 -4.01 -2.47
C SER A 73 20.52 -3.56 -1.34
N ARG A 74 21.29 -2.49 -1.56
CA ARG A 74 22.18 -1.91 -0.55
C ARG A 74 21.37 -1.45 0.68
N LEU A 75 20.28 -0.70 0.46
CA LEU A 75 19.39 -0.26 1.52
C LEU A 75 18.83 -1.42 2.36
N ILE A 76 18.37 -2.50 1.70
CA ILE A 76 17.81 -3.68 2.37
C ILE A 76 18.85 -4.34 3.27
N LEU A 77 20.07 -4.51 2.77
CA LEU A 77 21.16 -5.13 3.54
C LEU A 77 21.67 -4.24 4.68
N ASP A 78 21.83 -2.94 4.43
CA ASP A 78 22.32 -1.98 5.42
C ASP A 78 21.31 -1.72 6.55
N SER A 79 20.00 -1.81 6.26
CA SER A 79 18.93 -1.64 7.25
C SER A 79 18.56 -2.91 8.01
N HIS A 80 19.16 -4.06 7.68
CA HIS A 80 18.84 -5.33 8.31
C HIS A 80 19.32 -5.37 9.78
N ASP A 81 18.39 -5.60 10.71
CA ASP A 81 18.70 -5.74 12.14
C ASP A 81 19.03 -7.20 12.48
N ARG A 82 20.32 -7.48 12.68
CA ARG A 82 20.83 -8.81 13.05
C ARG A 82 20.29 -9.28 14.40
N THR A 83 20.04 -8.37 15.34
CA THR A 83 19.52 -8.71 16.67
C THR A 83 18.08 -9.18 16.55
N ALA A 84 17.25 -8.43 15.82
CA ALA A 84 15.87 -8.82 15.53
C ALA A 84 15.78 -10.10 14.68
N PHE A 85 16.79 -10.40 13.86
CA PHE A 85 16.87 -11.63 13.06
C PHE A 85 17.25 -12.87 13.89
N THR A 86 17.99 -12.71 14.99
CA THR A 86 18.53 -13.84 15.78
C THR A 86 17.50 -14.93 16.10
N PRO A 87 16.26 -14.64 16.55
CA PRO A 87 15.27 -15.66 16.90
C PRO A 87 14.84 -16.58 15.75
N ILE A 88 14.93 -16.07 14.51
CA ILE A 88 14.49 -16.77 13.30
C ILE A 88 15.65 -17.18 12.38
N SER A 89 16.89 -16.86 12.74
CA SER A 89 18.09 -17.03 11.89
C SER A 89 18.40 -18.48 11.52
N ALA A 90 18.00 -19.42 12.37
CA ALA A 90 18.21 -20.86 12.14
C ALA A 90 17.11 -21.50 11.28
N PHE A 91 16.02 -20.79 11.00
CA PHE A 91 14.88 -21.36 10.28
C PHE A 91 15.16 -21.47 8.78
N THR A 92 14.56 -22.50 8.19
CA THR A 92 14.27 -22.55 6.76
C THR A 92 13.02 -21.69 6.47
N VAL A 93 12.77 -21.41 5.19
CA VAL A 93 11.55 -20.69 4.78
C VAL A 93 10.28 -21.43 5.21
N GLY A 94 10.30 -22.78 5.15
CA GLY A 94 9.21 -23.62 5.63
C GLY A 94 9.00 -23.53 7.15
N GLU A 95 10.07 -23.62 7.94
CA GLU A 95 10.02 -23.46 9.40
C GLU A 95 9.60 -22.05 9.80
N PHE A 96 10.02 -21.03 9.04
CA PHE A 96 9.55 -19.66 9.23
C PHE A 96 8.06 -19.52 8.99
N ARG A 97 7.51 -20.17 7.94
CA ARG A 97 6.07 -20.26 7.71
C ARG A 97 5.34 -20.89 8.92
N GLU A 98 5.82 -22.02 9.43
CA GLU A 98 5.22 -22.68 10.59
C GLU A 98 5.27 -21.80 11.85
N TRP A 99 6.40 -21.10 12.06
CA TRP A 99 6.52 -20.15 13.16
C TRP A 99 5.53 -19.01 13.06
N LEU A 100 5.35 -18.40 11.87
CA LEU A 100 4.39 -17.32 11.64
C LEU A 100 2.93 -17.76 11.92
N LEU A 101 2.60 -19.02 11.64
CA LEU A 101 1.26 -19.58 11.79
C LEU A 101 1.01 -20.18 13.17
N SER A 102 2.04 -20.35 13.98
CA SER A 102 1.94 -21.01 15.28
C SER A 102 1.18 -20.16 16.30
N ASP A 103 0.28 -20.80 17.05
CA ASP A 103 -0.38 -20.19 18.21
C ASP A 103 0.60 -19.89 19.37
N ALA A 104 1.76 -20.54 19.38
CA ALA A 104 2.81 -20.29 20.36
C ALA A 104 3.59 -18.99 20.08
N THR A 105 3.59 -18.52 18.83
CA THR A 105 4.22 -17.25 18.45
C THR A 105 3.29 -16.09 18.80
N SER A 106 3.70 -15.21 19.71
CA SER A 106 2.88 -14.05 20.09
C SER A 106 2.98 -12.91 19.07
N ASP A 107 2.05 -11.94 19.13
CA ASP A 107 2.11 -10.73 18.32
C ASP A 107 3.34 -9.87 18.68
N ALA A 108 3.82 -9.97 19.93
CA ALA A 108 5.05 -9.33 20.38
C ALA A 108 6.30 -9.96 19.72
N ASP A 109 6.32 -11.30 19.53
CA ASP A 109 7.40 -11.99 18.83
C ASP A 109 7.46 -11.57 17.36
N LEU A 110 6.28 -11.48 16.69
CA LEU A 110 6.19 -10.96 15.31
C LEU A 110 6.72 -9.53 15.22
N ALA A 111 6.34 -8.68 16.16
CA ALA A 111 6.81 -7.29 16.19
C ALA A 111 8.32 -7.17 16.45
N ALA A 112 8.87 -8.01 17.34
CA ALA A 112 10.30 -8.03 17.66
C ALA A 112 11.16 -8.50 16.48
N ALA A 113 10.70 -9.48 15.71
CA ALA A 113 11.45 -10.02 14.56
C ALA A 113 11.39 -9.11 13.32
N ARG A 114 10.47 -8.17 13.26
CA ARG A 114 10.10 -7.36 12.08
C ARG A 114 11.30 -6.74 11.35
N GLN A 115 12.22 -6.10 12.07
CA GLN A 115 13.40 -5.45 11.48
C GLN A 115 14.49 -6.45 11.04
N GLY A 116 14.41 -7.70 11.49
CA GLY A 116 15.25 -8.80 11.04
C GLY A 116 14.73 -9.52 9.80
N ILE A 117 13.50 -9.23 9.36
CA ILE A 117 12.91 -9.82 8.15
C ILE A 117 13.23 -8.93 6.95
N THR A 118 13.91 -9.47 5.93
CA THR A 118 14.09 -8.75 4.66
C THR A 118 12.84 -8.87 3.78
N PRO A 119 12.65 -7.95 2.82
CA PRO A 119 11.58 -8.06 1.83
C PRO A 119 11.56 -9.39 1.09
N GLU A 120 12.74 -9.91 0.74
CA GLU A 120 12.86 -11.18 0.03
C GLU A 120 12.46 -12.39 0.90
N MET A 121 12.71 -12.34 2.22
CA MET A 121 12.23 -13.35 3.17
C MET A 121 10.70 -13.33 3.26
N ALA A 122 10.10 -12.13 3.31
CA ALA A 122 8.64 -11.96 3.31
C ALA A 122 8.02 -12.47 2.00
N ALA A 123 8.63 -12.14 0.86
CA ALA A 123 8.22 -12.63 -0.45
C ALA A 123 8.33 -14.17 -0.55
N ALA A 124 9.44 -14.74 -0.09
CA ALA A 124 9.67 -16.19 -0.12
C ALA A 124 8.61 -16.95 0.67
N VAL A 125 8.34 -16.53 1.91
CA VAL A 125 7.38 -17.24 2.76
C VAL A 125 5.94 -17.09 2.26
N SER A 126 5.57 -15.94 1.66
CA SER A 126 4.23 -15.72 1.11
C SER A 126 3.90 -16.71 -0.03
N LYS A 127 4.91 -17.13 -0.82
CA LYS A 127 4.75 -18.10 -1.90
C LYS A 127 4.37 -19.51 -1.39
N LEU A 128 4.64 -19.80 -0.12
CA LEU A 128 4.28 -21.07 0.55
C LEU A 128 2.94 -21.00 1.29
N MET A 129 2.29 -19.83 1.32
CA MET A 129 1.05 -19.58 2.07
C MET A 129 -0.17 -19.59 1.17
N ARG A 130 -1.30 -20.08 1.69
CA ARG A 130 -2.62 -19.88 1.12
C ARG A 130 -3.19 -18.52 1.51
N ASN A 131 -4.25 -18.08 0.85
CA ASN A 131 -4.89 -16.79 1.17
C ASN A 131 -5.28 -16.68 2.66
N GLN A 132 -5.84 -17.76 3.24
CA GLN A 132 -6.20 -17.76 4.66
C GLN A 132 -4.98 -17.64 5.61
N ASP A 133 -3.83 -18.19 5.21
CA ASP A 133 -2.59 -18.11 5.97
C ASP A 133 -2.07 -16.64 5.96
N LEU A 134 -2.09 -16.00 4.78
CA LEU A 134 -1.73 -14.59 4.61
C LEU A 134 -2.62 -13.68 5.49
N ILE A 135 -3.93 -13.91 5.46
CA ILE A 135 -4.91 -13.16 6.27
C ILE A 135 -4.66 -13.34 7.76
N ALA A 136 -4.47 -14.59 8.21
CA ALA A 136 -4.29 -14.91 9.63
C ALA A 136 -3.04 -14.22 10.21
N VAL A 137 -1.92 -14.23 9.49
CA VAL A 137 -0.67 -13.59 9.94
C VAL A 137 -0.77 -12.07 9.84
N ALA A 138 -1.23 -11.53 8.70
CA ALA A 138 -1.33 -10.08 8.51
C ALA A 138 -2.19 -9.40 9.58
N ARG A 139 -3.31 -10.04 9.99
CA ARG A 139 -4.19 -9.54 11.06
C ARG A 139 -3.47 -9.35 12.39
N ARG A 140 -2.47 -10.17 12.70
CA ARG A 140 -1.64 -10.10 13.91
C ARG A 140 -0.56 -9.02 13.85
N CYS A 141 -0.19 -8.58 12.66
CA CYS A 141 0.83 -7.56 12.43
C CYS A 141 0.23 -6.15 12.49
N ALA A 142 -0.23 -5.70 13.67
CA ALA A 142 -0.75 -4.35 13.82
C ALA A 142 0.35 -3.29 13.60
N VAL A 143 0.04 -2.25 12.82
CA VAL A 143 0.91 -1.11 12.57
C VAL A 143 0.12 0.18 12.78
N THR A 144 0.59 1.02 13.68
CA THR A 144 -0.04 2.31 13.99
C THR A 144 0.90 3.45 13.59
N THR A 145 0.37 4.42 12.86
CA THR A 145 1.10 5.63 12.43
C THR A 145 0.33 6.88 12.84
N ARG A 146 1.04 8.01 12.92
CA ARG A 146 0.48 9.27 13.42
C ARG A 146 1.02 10.45 12.64
N PHE A 147 0.11 11.37 12.30
CA PHE A 147 0.45 12.69 11.79
C PHE A 147 -0.52 13.72 12.39
N ARG A 148 -1.69 14.00 11.79
CA ARG A 148 -2.74 14.82 12.38
C ARG A 148 -3.78 14.00 13.14
N ASN A 149 -3.84 12.73 12.87
CA ASN A 149 -4.64 11.73 13.57
C ASN A 149 -3.86 10.42 13.74
N THR A 150 -4.48 9.44 14.35
CA THR A 150 -3.91 8.11 14.62
C THR A 150 -4.62 7.07 13.77
N ILE A 151 -3.91 6.41 12.86
CA ILE A 151 -4.46 5.36 12.00
C ILE A 151 -3.80 4.00 12.25
N GLY A 152 -4.48 2.91 11.81
CA GLY A 152 -3.97 1.54 11.95
C GLY A 152 -4.15 0.93 13.36
N LEU A 153 -4.93 1.53 14.24
CA LEU A 153 -5.28 0.93 15.52
C LEU A 153 -6.17 -0.32 15.33
N PRO A 154 -6.04 -1.35 16.19
CA PRO A 154 -6.91 -2.52 16.13
C PRO A 154 -8.39 -2.17 16.19
N GLY A 155 -9.21 -2.86 15.37
CA GLY A 155 -10.65 -2.61 15.29
C GLY A 155 -11.03 -1.33 14.50
N ARG A 156 -10.09 -0.74 13.77
CA ARG A 156 -10.33 0.45 12.95
C ARG A 156 -9.96 0.20 11.49
N LEU A 157 -10.71 0.84 10.59
CA LEU A 157 -10.46 0.90 9.16
C LEU A 157 -10.60 2.35 8.71
N SER A 158 -9.52 2.92 8.22
CA SER A 158 -9.51 4.28 7.69
C SER A 158 -9.81 4.30 6.19
N THR A 159 -10.01 5.48 5.62
CA THR A 159 -10.27 5.68 4.19
C THR A 159 -9.44 6.83 3.66
N ARG A 160 -8.87 6.65 2.47
CA ARG A 160 -8.44 7.77 1.64
C ARG A 160 -9.67 8.29 0.90
N LEU A 161 -10.05 9.53 1.14
CA LEU A 161 -11.06 10.24 0.37
C LEU A 161 -10.38 10.82 -0.87
N GLN A 162 -10.84 10.43 -2.06
CA GLN A 162 -10.26 10.81 -3.35
C GLN A 162 -11.27 11.61 -4.16
N PRO A 163 -11.36 12.93 -3.96
CA PRO A 163 -12.36 13.79 -4.62
C PRO A 163 -11.85 14.27 -5.97
N ASN A 164 -11.37 13.35 -6.83
CA ASN A 164 -10.81 13.68 -8.12
C ASN A 164 -11.82 14.37 -9.04
N HIS A 165 -11.31 15.30 -9.86
CA HIS A 165 -12.09 15.95 -10.91
C HIS A 165 -11.23 16.05 -12.20
N PRO A 166 -11.76 15.70 -13.38
CA PRO A 166 -10.96 15.54 -14.60
C PRO A 166 -10.33 16.84 -15.14
N THR A 167 -10.71 17.98 -14.60
CA THR A 167 -10.14 19.29 -14.96
C THR A 167 -9.67 20.08 -13.73
N ASP A 168 -9.54 19.44 -12.57
CA ASP A 168 -9.19 20.08 -11.29
C ASP A 168 -10.11 21.26 -10.92
N ASP A 169 -11.40 21.20 -11.32
CA ASP A 169 -12.37 22.22 -10.96
C ASP A 169 -12.61 22.21 -9.44
N PRO A 170 -12.27 23.30 -8.72
CA PRO A 170 -12.42 23.37 -7.26
C PRO A 170 -13.85 23.11 -6.76
N ARG A 171 -14.87 23.46 -7.56
CA ARG A 171 -16.27 23.22 -7.18
C ARG A 171 -16.63 21.74 -7.26
N GLY A 172 -16.21 21.05 -8.31
CA GLY A 172 -16.40 19.61 -8.46
C GLY A 172 -15.68 18.84 -7.37
N ILE A 173 -14.42 19.22 -7.07
CA ILE A 173 -13.63 18.66 -5.97
C ILE A 173 -14.33 18.90 -4.62
N ALA A 174 -14.81 20.10 -4.34
CA ALA A 174 -15.49 20.44 -3.10
C ALA A 174 -16.78 19.63 -2.90
N VAL A 175 -17.57 19.40 -3.95
CA VAL A 175 -18.77 18.57 -3.89
C VAL A 175 -18.43 17.12 -3.58
N SER A 176 -17.45 16.54 -4.29
CA SER A 176 -16.99 15.15 -4.05
C SER A 176 -16.39 14.98 -2.66
N LEU A 177 -15.60 15.97 -2.19
CA LEU A 177 -15.03 15.99 -0.86
C LEU A 177 -16.13 15.97 0.21
N LEU A 178 -17.13 16.82 0.06
CA LEU A 178 -18.25 16.91 0.98
C LEU A 178 -19.06 15.62 1.01
N ASP A 179 -19.35 15.04 -0.15
CA ASP A 179 -20.04 13.75 -0.27
C ASP A 179 -19.27 12.65 0.50
N GLY A 180 -17.97 12.52 0.27
CA GLY A 180 -17.14 11.55 1.00
C GLY A 180 -17.12 11.76 2.51
N LEU A 181 -17.03 13.02 2.97
CA LEU A 181 -17.08 13.34 4.40
C LEU A 181 -18.44 12.96 5.02
N LEU A 182 -19.55 13.13 4.30
CA LEU A 182 -20.89 12.73 4.75
C LEU A 182 -21.03 11.20 4.91
N TYR A 183 -20.24 10.41 4.18
CA TYR A 183 -20.13 8.95 4.37
C TYR A 183 -19.09 8.54 5.40
N GLY A 184 -18.45 9.50 6.08
CA GLY A 184 -17.41 9.24 7.09
C GLY A 184 -16.08 8.77 6.49
N SER A 185 -15.79 9.17 5.25
CA SER A 185 -14.52 8.93 4.57
C SER A 185 -13.55 10.09 4.75
N GLY A 186 -12.23 9.84 4.71
CA GLY A 186 -11.19 10.86 4.71
C GLY A 186 -10.27 10.85 5.94
N ASP A 187 -10.40 9.87 6.81
CA ASP A 187 -9.58 9.78 8.01
C ASP A 187 -8.14 9.30 7.77
N ALA A 188 -7.87 8.56 6.68
CA ALA A 188 -6.49 8.27 6.30
C ALA A 188 -5.82 9.49 5.66
N VAL A 189 -6.48 10.07 4.68
CA VAL A 189 -6.05 11.25 3.95
C VAL A 189 -7.18 11.76 3.05
N ILE A 190 -7.20 13.06 2.78
CA ILE A 190 -7.91 13.63 1.63
C ILE A 190 -6.87 13.80 0.54
N GLY A 191 -6.93 12.95 -0.50
CA GLY A 191 -5.91 12.86 -1.54
C GLY A 191 -6.48 13.11 -2.93
N ILE A 192 -5.87 14.02 -3.68
CA ILE A 192 -6.26 14.35 -5.06
C ILE A 192 -5.18 13.85 -6.02
N ASN A 193 -5.58 13.08 -7.04
CA ASN A 193 -4.77 12.88 -8.23
C ASN A 193 -5.01 14.07 -9.16
N PRO A 194 -4.04 14.99 -9.32
CA PRO A 194 -4.26 16.18 -10.13
C PRO A 194 -4.32 15.85 -11.62
N ALA A 195 -5.08 16.62 -12.39
CA ALA A 195 -5.15 16.49 -13.85
C ALA A 195 -3.82 16.86 -14.53
N THR A 196 -2.97 17.62 -13.84
CA THR A 196 -1.64 18.02 -14.30
C THR A 196 -0.68 18.14 -13.12
N ASP A 197 0.61 17.86 -13.34
CA ASP A 197 1.70 18.05 -12.37
C ASP A 197 2.28 19.49 -12.41
N SER A 198 1.51 20.46 -12.91
CA SER A 198 1.87 21.89 -12.91
C SER A 198 1.99 22.40 -11.47
N PRO A 199 3.11 23.04 -11.07
CA PRO A 199 3.25 23.57 -9.72
C PRO A 199 2.11 24.53 -9.32
N GLU A 200 1.61 25.35 -10.26
CA GLU A 200 0.55 26.32 -10.01
C GLU A 200 -0.80 25.63 -9.70
N ASP A 201 -1.14 24.58 -10.43
CA ASP A 201 -2.37 23.83 -10.20
C ASP A 201 -2.29 23.02 -8.90
N VAL A 202 -1.16 22.35 -8.65
CA VAL A 202 -0.92 21.61 -7.40
C VAL A 202 -0.97 22.55 -6.18
N GLU A 203 -0.36 23.76 -6.27
CA GLU A 203 -0.42 24.78 -5.24
C GLU A 203 -1.85 25.19 -4.91
N ARG A 204 -2.66 25.47 -5.95
CA ARG A 204 -4.08 25.80 -5.81
C ARG A 204 -4.85 24.72 -5.08
N LEU A 205 -4.65 23.44 -5.44
CA LEU A 205 -5.30 22.29 -4.80
C LEU A 205 -4.87 22.11 -3.35
N LEU A 206 -3.59 22.27 -3.03
CA LEU A 206 -3.08 22.20 -1.66
C LEU A 206 -3.69 23.29 -0.77
N HIS A 207 -3.80 24.52 -1.27
CA HIS A 207 -4.45 25.61 -0.54
C HIS A 207 -5.95 25.34 -0.33
N LEU A 208 -6.67 24.82 -1.34
CA LEU A 208 -8.06 24.43 -1.21
C LEU A 208 -8.25 23.40 -0.09
N LEU A 209 -7.45 22.35 -0.08
CA LEU A 209 -7.54 21.30 0.94
C LEU A 209 -7.18 21.83 2.33
N ASP A 210 -6.12 22.64 2.44
CA ASP A 210 -5.71 23.23 3.73
C ASP A 210 -6.80 24.15 4.30
N GLU A 211 -7.43 24.96 3.46
CA GLU A 211 -8.53 25.85 3.87
C GLU A 211 -9.73 25.05 4.39
N VAL A 212 -10.18 24.03 3.66
CA VAL A 212 -11.31 23.19 4.05
C VAL A 212 -11.01 22.46 5.36
N ILE A 213 -9.86 21.82 5.48
CA ILE A 213 -9.43 21.11 6.68
C ILE A 213 -9.39 22.05 7.89
N ARG A 214 -8.77 23.20 7.74
CA ARG A 214 -8.63 24.20 8.83
C ARG A 214 -9.99 24.80 9.21
N ARG A 215 -10.81 25.16 8.23
CA ARG A 215 -12.12 25.82 8.45
C ARG A 215 -13.10 24.92 9.19
N HIS A 216 -13.11 23.64 8.87
CA HIS A 216 -14.01 22.67 9.48
C HIS A 216 -13.36 21.85 10.59
N GLU A 217 -12.13 22.21 10.98
CA GLU A 217 -11.34 21.51 12.03
C GLU A 217 -11.32 19.99 11.83
N ILE A 218 -11.12 19.54 10.57
CA ILE A 218 -11.12 18.12 10.24
C ILE A 218 -9.80 17.51 10.73
N PRO A 219 -9.82 16.50 11.60
CA PRO A 219 -8.59 15.85 12.07
C PRO A 219 -8.09 14.83 11.03
N THR A 220 -7.56 15.35 9.93
CA THR A 220 -7.00 14.59 8.82
C THR A 220 -5.85 15.36 8.17
N GLN A 221 -5.19 14.76 7.24
CA GLN A 221 -4.12 15.33 6.42
C GLN A 221 -4.53 15.41 4.96
N SER A 222 -3.92 16.35 4.23
CA SER A 222 -4.09 16.50 2.79
C SER A 222 -2.91 15.93 2.01
N CYS A 223 -3.17 15.54 0.77
CA CYS A 223 -2.15 15.19 -0.21
C CYS A 223 -2.62 15.54 -1.62
N VAL A 224 -1.80 16.20 -2.42
CA VAL A 224 -1.93 16.21 -3.87
C VAL A 224 -0.85 15.28 -4.42
N LEU A 225 -1.26 14.30 -5.22
CA LEU A 225 -0.39 13.21 -5.66
C LEU A 225 0.46 13.65 -6.86
N ALA A 226 1.19 14.73 -6.68
CA ALA A 226 2.17 15.26 -7.62
C ALA A 226 3.52 14.59 -7.43
N HIS A 227 4.37 14.64 -8.44
CA HIS A 227 5.74 14.14 -8.33
C HIS A 227 6.52 14.83 -7.19
N VAL A 228 7.40 14.09 -6.54
CA VAL A 228 8.15 14.58 -5.37
C VAL A 228 8.96 15.86 -5.66
N THR A 229 9.43 16.05 -6.89
CA THR A 229 10.16 17.30 -7.28
C THR A 229 9.26 18.53 -7.28
N THR A 230 8.03 18.39 -7.78
CA THR A 230 6.99 19.43 -7.73
C THR A 230 6.65 19.76 -6.28
N THR A 231 6.43 18.72 -5.46
CA THR A 231 6.16 18.90 -4.03
C THR A 231 7.30 19.62 -3.30
N LEU A 232 8.57 19.25 -3.59
CA LEU A 232 9.75 19.95 -3.04
C LEU A 232 9.80 21.43 -3.43
N GLU A 233 9.52 21.76 -4.68
CA GLU A 233 9.45 23.14 -5.14
C GLU A 233 8.39 23.93 -4.38
N LEU A 234 7.20 23.35 -4.21
CA LEU A 234 6.10 24.00 -3.48
C LEU A 234 6.41 24.19 -2.00
N MET A 235 7.06 23.24 -1.35
CA MET A 235 7.53 23.41 0.03
C MET A 235 8.51 24.58 0.18
N ARG A 236 9.44 24.75 -0.79
CA ARG A 236 10.37 25.90 -0.81
C ARG A 236 9.65 27.23 -1.01
N ARG A 237 8.49 27.25 -1.64
CA ARG A 237 7.62 28.43 -1.78
C ARG A 237 6.77 28.69 -0.52
N GLY A 238 6.78 27.78 0.47
CA GLY A 238 5.99 27.90 1.70
C GLY A 238 4.55 27.42 1.58
N VAL A 239 4.23 26.63 0.55
CA VAL A 239 2.91 26.02 0.34
C VAL A 239 2.63 24.98 1.44
N PRO A 240 1.37 24.87 1.94
CA PRO A 240 1.03 23.98 3.05
C PRO A 240 0.95 22.51 2.60
N VAL A 241 2.08 21.82 2.57
CA VAL A 241 2.18 20.38 2.27
C VAL A 241 2.08 19.58 3.56
N ASP A 242 1.09 18.70 3.69
CA ASP A 242 0.98 17.75 4.79
C ASP A 242 1.75 16.46 4.51
N LEU A 243 1.40 15.75 3.44
CA LEU A 243 2.06 14.50 3.07
C LEU A 243 2.86 14.67 1.78
N VAL A 244 4.01 14.01 1.73
CA VAL A 244 4.82 13.85 0.52
C VAL A 244 4.44 12.52 -0.12
N PHE A 245 3.88 12.60 -1.32
CA PHE A 245 3.54 11.44 -2.14
C PHE A 245 4.70 11.06 -3.07
N GLN A 246 4.87 9.76 -3.29
CA GLN A 246 5.64 9.25 -4.41
C GLN A 246 5.33 7.77 -4.68
N SER A 247 5.23 7.39 -5.96
CA SER A 247 5.28 6.00 -6.39
C SER A 247 6.71 5.47 -6.30
N ILE A 248 6.87 4.26 -5.76
CA ILE A 248 8.16 3.61 -5.56
C ILE A 248 8.14 2.18 -6.09
N ALA A 249 9.31 1.65 -6.40
CA ALA A 249 9.49 0.29 -6.89
C ALA A 249 10.64 -0.44 -6.17
N GLY A 250 10.73 -1.75 -6.39
CA GLY A 250 11.67 -2.64 -5.72
C GLY A 250 13.06 -2.72 -6.34
N THR A 251 13.39 -1.88 -7.34
CA THR A 251 14.71 -1.79 -7.95
C THR A 251 15.11 -0.34 -8.19
N GLU A 252 16.41 -0.05 -8.16
CA GLU A 252 16.92 1.28 -8.50
C GLU A 252 16.55 1.69 -9.92
N ALA A 253 16.63 0.74 -10.87
CA ALA A 253 16.32 1.00 -12.27
C ALA A 253 14.85 1.43 -12.46
N ALA A 254 13.91 0.79 -11.77
CA ALA A 254 12.50 1.17 -11.80
C ALA A 254 12.25 2.51 -11.11
N ASN A 255 12.87 2.78 -9.97
CA ASN A 255 12.80 4.08 -9.31
C ASN A 255 13.34 5.22 -10.18
N ARG A 256 14.44 4.98 -10.87
CA ARG A 256 14.99 5.94 -11.86
C ARG A 256 14.04 6.21 -13.03
N SER A 257 13.29 5.20 -13.48
CA SER A 257 12.27 5.41 -14.54
C SER A 257 11.12 6.30 -14.06
N PHE A 258 10.86 6.32 -12.75
CA PHE A 258 9.91 7.26 -12.10
C PHE A 258 10.54 8.63 -11.79
N GLY A 259 11.81 8.85 -12.16
CA GLY A 259 12.51 10.10 -11.90
C GLY A 259 12.99 10.29 -10.46
N ILE A 260 13.13 9.21 -9.69
CA ILE A 260 13.48 9.27 -8.26
C ILE A 260 14.69 8.39 -7.89
N ASN A 261 15.26 8.70 -6.73
CA ASN A 261 16.22 7.89 -6.00
C ASN A 261 16.04 8.08 -4.49
N LEU A 262 16.74 7.29 -3.68
CA LEU A 262 16.62 7.35 -2.21
C LEU A 262 17.03 8.71 -1.62
N ALA A 263 18.00 9.37 -2.21
CA ALA A 263 18.48 10.69 -1.75
C ALA A 263 17.40 11.77 -1.94
N LEU A 264 16.71 11.76 -3.08
CA LEU A 264 15.61 12.68 -3.36
C LEU A 264 14.44 12.48 -2.40
N LEU A 265 14.08 11.21 -2.10
CA LEU A 265 13.04 10.89 -1.12
C LEU A 265 13.42 11.37 0.29
N ALA A 266 14.69 11.23 0.68
CA ALA A 266 15.19 11.72 1.96
C ALA A 266 15.13 13.25 2.05
N GLU A 267 15.55 13.97 1.00
CA GLU A 267 15.45 15.43 0.90
C GLU A 267 14.00 15.89 1.06
N ALA A 268 13.06 15.23 0.37
CA ALA A 268 11.65 15.61 0.43
C ALA A 268 11.06 15.37 1.82
N ARG A 269 11.38 14.24 2.46
CA ARG A 269 10.96 13.95 3.84
C ARG A 269 11.48 15.01 4.81
N ASP A 270 12.75 15.34 4.73
CA ASP A 270 13.39 16.30 5.65
C ASP A 270 12.84 17.71 5.44
N ALA A 271 12.58 18.11 4.19
CA ALA A 271 11.90 19.35 3.86
C ALA A 271 10.49 19.41 4.48
N ALA A 272 9.70 18.35 4.35
CA ALA A 272 8.35 18.28 4.90
C ALA A 272 8.35 18.28 6.45
N LEU A 273 9.29 17.57 7.09
CA LEU A 273 9.47 17.60 8.54
C LEU A 273 9.71 19.03 9.05
N SER A 274 10.45 19.84 8.29
CA SER A 274 10.74 21.24 8.65
C SER A 274 9.51 22.13 8.70
N LEU A 275 8.42 21.77 8.00
CA LEU A 275 7.15 22.52 8.00
C LEU A 275 6.36 22.32 9.30
N LYS A 276 6.67 21.30 10.11
CA LYS A 276 6.05 21.02 11.42
C LYS A 276 4.52 20.97 11.38
N ARG A 277 3.95 20.34 10.38
CA ARG A 277 2.49 20.30 10.18
C ARG A 277 1.80 19.15 10.93
N GLY A 278 2.55 18.17 11.43
CA GLY A 278 2.02 17.07 12.26
C GLY A 278 1.56 17.57 13.63
N ALA A 279 0.41 17.08 14.09
CA ALA A 279 -0.14 17.40 15.41
C ALA A 279 0.13 16.30 16.45
N LEU A 280 0.19 15.02 16.01
CA LEU A 280 0.33 13.84 16.87
C LEU A 280 1.60 13.02 16.57
N GLY A 281 2.26 13.26 15.45
CA GLY A 281 3.46 12.54 15.03
C GLY A 281 4.05 13.07 13.74
N ASP A 282 5.11 12.38 13.27
CA ASP A 282 5.96 12.81 12.16
C ASP A 282 5.94 11.82 10.98
N ASN A 283 4.98 10.90 10.93
CA ASN A 283 4.79 10.05 9.77
C ASN A 283 4.13 10.87 8.66
N LEU A 284 4.89 11.26 7.62
CA LEU A 284 4.40 12.19 6.59
C LEU A 284 4.63 11.71 5.16
N MET A 285 5.32 10.57 4.96
CA MET A 285 5.46 10.01 3.63
C MET A 285 4.23 9.18 3.27
N TYR A 286 3.82 9.27 2.02
CA TYR A 286 2.77 8.47 1.41
C TYR A 286 3.34 7.81 0.16
N PHE A 287 3.46 6.49 0.18
CA PHE A 287 3.97 5.72 -0.96
C PHE A 287 2.87 4.92 -1.64
N GLU A 288 2.93 4.88 -2.97
CA GLU A 288 2.17 3.94 -3.78
C GLU A 288 3.11 2.94 -4.47
N THR A 289 2.62 1.71 -4.58
CA THR A 289 3.31 0.59 -5.20
C THR A 289 2.30 -0.22 -6.02
N GLY A 290 2.75 -1.20 -6.79
CA GLY A 290 1.86 -2.11 -7.51
C GLY A 290 2.65 -3.21 -8.19
N GLN A 291 2.14 -4.44 -8.10
CA GLN A 291 2.74 -5.57 -8.80
C GLN A 291 2.73 -5.31 -10.31
N GLY A 292 3.88 -5.52 -10.94
CA GLY A 292 4.07 -5.24 -12.35
C GLY A 292 4.86 -3.96 -12.63
N SER A 293 4.99 -3.02 -11.69
CA SER A 293 5.70 -1.74 -11.93
C SER A 293 7.12 -1.92 -12.44
N ALA A 294 7.93 -2.78 -11.81
CA ALA A 294 9.29 -3.05 -12.26
C ALA A 294 9.34 -3.82 -13.58
N LEU A 295 8.32 -4.64 -13.88
CA LEU A 295 8.22 -5.39 -15.13
C LEU A 295 7.82 -4.46 -16.28
N SER A 296 6.85 -3.57 -16.06
CA SER A 296 6.42 -2.58 -17.08
C SER A 296 7.54 -1.62 -17.48
N ALA A 297 8.46 -1.33 -16.55
CA ALA A 297 9.64 -0.52 -16.79
C ALA A 297 10.84 -1.31 -17.38
N GLU A 298 10.68 -2.62 -17.66
CA GLU A 298 11.78 -3.52 -18.05
C GLU A 298 12.97 -3.52 -17.06
N ALA A 299 12.69 -3.21 -15.78
CA ALA A 299 13.67 -2.94 -14.74
C ALA A 299 13.68 -3.98 -13.62
N HIS A 300 13.13 -5.18 -13.87
CA HIS A 300 12.95 -6.23 -12.86
C HIS A 300 14.17 -7.13 -12.63
N HIS A 301 15.22 -7.03 -13.44
CA HIS A 301 16.46 -7.83 -13.32
C HIS A 301 16.26 -9.35 -13.23
N GLY A 302 15.18 -9.89 -13.80
CA GLY A 302 14.82 -11.32 -13.71
C GLY A 302 14.16 -11.72 -12.38
N ILE A 303 13.73 -10.78 -11.57
CA ILE A 303 12.96 -10.98 -10.33
C ILE A 303 11.48 -10.97 -10.68
N ASP A 304 10.70 -11.87 -10.08
CA ASP A 304 9.25 -11.95 -10.27
C ASP A 304 8.50 -10.75 -9.68
N ALA A 305 7.29 -10.51 -10.18
CA ALA A 305 6.48 -9.33 -9.84
C ALA A 305 6.25 -9.18 -8.33
N GLN A 306 5.88 -10.26 -7.63
CA GLN A 306 5.61 -10.23 -6.20
C GLN A 306 6.86 -9.97 -5.36
N THR A 307 8.01 -10.52 -5.73
CA THR A 307 9.29 -10.25 -5.04
C THR A 307 9.74 -8.81 -5.30
N CYS A 308 9.56 -8.26 -6.51
CA CYS A 308 9.81 -6.85 -6.79
C CYS A 308 8.93 -5.94 -5.92
N GLU A 309 7.65 -6.28 -5.77
CA GLU A 309 6.72 -5.52 -4.93
C GLU A 309 7.15 -5.54 -3.46
N ALA A 310 7.48 -6.69 -2.91
CA ALA A 310 7.98 -6.78 -1.53
C ALA A 310 9.26 -5.94 -1.33
N ARG A 311 10.15 -5.85 -2.34
CA ARG A 311 11.36 -5.02 -2.27
C ARG A 311 11.03 -3.52 -2.23
N ALA A 312 9.96 -3.06 -2.89
CA ALA A 312 9.47 -1.68 -2.76
C ALA A 312 9.09 -1.37 -1.29
N TYR A 313 8.58 -2.35 -0.56
CA TYR A 313 8.31 -2.19 0.88
C TYR A 313 9.60 -2.03 1.73
N GLY A 314 10.73 -2.56 1.27
CA GLY A 314 12.04 -2.25 1.84
C GLY A 314 12.39 -0.77 1.73
N VAL A 315 12.09 -0.15 0.58
CA VAL A 315 12.21 1.30 0.37
C VAL A 315 11.26 2.05 1.30
N ALA A 316 9.97 1.71 1.28
CA ALA A 316 8.97 2.39 2.12
C ALA A 316 9.35 2.38 3.60
N ARG A 317 9.83 1.24 4.12
CA ARG A 317 10.20 1.06 5.53
C ARG A 317 11.28 2.03 6.00
N ALA A 318 12.23 2.38 5.14
CA ALA A 318 13.32 3.30 5.46
C ALA A 318 12.83 4.73 5.78
N PHE A 319 11.64 5.10 5.33
CA PHE A 319 11.09 6.45 5.48
C PHE A 319 9.97 6.56 6.52
N SER A 320 9.62 5.47 7.22
CA SER A 320 8.57 5.46 8.27
C SER A 320 7.26 6.15 7.81
N PRO A 321 6.62 5.71 6.72
CA PRO A 321 5.51 6.41 6.11
C PRO A 321 4.26 6.45 7.00
N LEU A 322 3.38 7.41 6.74
CA LEU A 322 2.01 7.42 7.27
C LEU A 322 1.16 6.37 6.57
N LEU A 323 1.33 6.26 5.24
CA LEU A 323 0.53 5.41 4.36
C LEU A 323 1.42 4.68 3.36
N VAL A 324 1.13 3.42 3.11
CA VAL A 324 1.62 2.67 1.95
C VAL A 324 0.42 2.05 1.26
N ASN A 325 0.25 2.33 -0.02
CA ASN A 325 -0.84 1.82 -0.84
C ASN A 325 -0.31 0.85 -1.89
N THR A 326 -0.86 -0.35 -1.97
CA THR A 326 -0.69 -1.20 -3.14
C THR A 326 -1.87 -1.01 -4.09
N VAL A 327 -1.59 -0.79 -5.37
CA VAL A 327 -2.57 -0.61 -6.43
C VAL A 327 -2.62 -1.91 -7.24
N VAL A 328 -3.67 -2.72 -7.04
CA VAL A 328 -3.64 -4.12 -7.48
C VAL A 328 -4.08 -4.37 -8.92
N GLY A 329 -4.77 -3.46 -9.57
CA GLY A 329 -5.32 -3.70 -10.92
C GLY A 329 -5.04 -2.61 -11.93
N PHE A 330 -4.33 -1.55 -11.53
CA PHE A 330 -4.14 -0.37 -12.37
C PHE A 330 -3.07 -0.52 -13.45
N ILE A 331 -2.01 -1.31 -13.20
CA ILE A 331 -0.88 -1.45 -14.15
C ILE A 331 -1.36 -2.07 -15.48
N GLY A 332 -2.49 -2.77 -15.47
CA GLY A 332 -3.15 -3.29 -16.66
C GLY A 332 -3.34 -4.81 -16.60
N PRO A 333 -4.22 -5.35 -17.43
CA PRO A 333 -4.54 -6.78 -17.45
C PRO A 333 -3.36 -7.65 -17.92
N GLU A 334 -2.36 -7.08 -18.56
CA GLU A 334 -1.13 -7.78 -18.93
C GLU A 334 -0.39 -8.31 -17.72
N TYR A 335 -0.56 -7.67 -16.53
CA TYR A 335 0.18 -8.00 -15.31
C TYR A 335 -0.66 -8.81 -14.32
N LEU A 336 -1.96 -8.50 -14.16
CA LEU A 336 -2.93 -9.22 -13.32
C LEU A 336 -4.25 -9.36 -14.12
N TYR A 337 -4.34 -10.41 -14.91
CA TYR A 337 -5.37 -10.55 -15.95
C TYR A 337 -6.77 -10.82 -15.40
N ASP A 338 -6.89 -11.53 -14.30
CA ASP A 338 -8.17 -11.99 -13.77
C ASP A 338 -8.35 -11.69 -12.27
N GLY A 339 -9.60 -11.77 -11.80
CA GLY A 339 -9.97 -11.50 -10.40
C GLY A 339 -9.20 -12.35 -9.39
N LYS A 340 -8.84 -13.61 -9.71
CA LYS A 340 -8.07 -14.47 -8.81
C LYS A 340 -6.65 -13.96 -8.62
N GLN A 341 -6.01 -13.49 -9.69
CA GLN A 341 -4.67 -12.90 -9.64
C GLN A 341 -4.70 -11.59 -8.83
N ILE A 342 -5.71 -10.75 -9.05
CA ILE A 342 -5.89 -9.48 -8.33
C ILE A 342 -6.10 -9.75 -6.84
N ILE A 343 -7.00 -10.66 -6.47
CA ILE A 343 -7.26 -11.04 -5.06
C ILE A 343 -5.97 -11.59 -4.42
N ARG A 344 -5.26 -12.46 -5.13
CA ARG A 344 -4.02 -13.03 -4.61
C ARG A 344 -2.94 -11.97 -4.42
N ALA A 345 -2.75 -11.09 -5.38
CA ALA A 345 -1.78 -10.01 -5.32
C ALA A 345 -2.06 -9.07 -4.15
N GLY A 346 -3.29 -8.59 -3.99
CA GLY A 346 -3.65 -7.70 -2.87
C GLY A 346 -3.40 -8.33 -1.50
N LEU A 347 -3.68 -9.63 -1.33
CA LEU A 347 -3.40 -10.32 -0.07
C LEU A 347 -1.91 -10.54 0.18
N GLU A 348 -1.11 -10.86 -0.85
CA GLU A 348 0.35 -11.00 -0.73
C GLU A 348 1.02 -9.68 -0.38
N ASP A 349 0.65 -8.62 -1.08
CA ASP A 349 1.19 -7.27 -0.88
C ASP A 349 0.87 -6.77 0.52
N HIS A 350 -0.40 -6.89 0.92
CA HIS A 350 -0.82 -6.55 2.26
C HIS A 350 -0.06 -7.34 3.34
N PHE A 351 0.05 -8.67 3.17
CA PHE A 351 0.81 -9.53 4.08
C PHE A 351 2.28 -9.11 4.17
N CYS A 352 2.97 -8.98 3.04
CA CYS A 352 4.39 -8.62 3.01
C CYS A 352 4.64 -7.27 3.69
N GLY A 353 3.83 -6.26 3.35
CA GLY A 353 3.95 -4.94 3.95
C GLY A 353 3.67 -4.94 5.45
N LYS A 354 2.62 -5.62 5.91
CA LYS A 354 2.29 -5.73 7.34
C LYS A 354 3.37 -6.48 8.13
N LEU A 355 3.90 -7.58 7.57
CA LEU A 355 5.00 -8.33 8.18
C LEU A 355 6.26 -7.47 8.33
N LEU A 356 6.54 -6.62 7.34
CA LEU A 356 7.63 -5.66 7.35
C LEU A 356 7.38 -4.41 8.22
N GLY A 357 6.18 -4.26 8.78
CA GLY A 357 5.82 -3.17 9.68
C GLY A 357 5.29 -1.92 9.02
N LEU A 358 4.67 -2.05 7.86
CA LEU A 358 4.12 -0.94 7.11
C LEU A 358 2.60 -0.76 7.33
N PRO A 359 2.12 0.49 7.31
CA PRO A 359 0.69 0.83 7.41
C PRO A 359 -0.01 0.61 6.07
N MET A 360 -0.24 -0.67 5.72
CA MET A 360 -0.74 -1.07 4.41
C MET A 360 -2.20 -0.71 4.19
N GLY A 361 -2.43 0.05 3.13
CA GLY A 361 -3.71 0.20 2.46
C GLY A 361 -3.70 -0.52 1.11
N CYS A 362 -4.85 -0.57 0.47
CA CYS A 362 -5.00 -1.15 -0.85
C CYS A 362 -5.99 -0.33 -1.69
N ASP A 363 -5.58 0.01 -2.90
CA ASP A 363 -6.51 0.38 -3.95
C ASP A 363 -7.03 -0.90 -4.59
N VAL A 364 -8.23 -1.28 -4.15
CA VAL A 364 -8.93 -2.47 -4.61
C VAL A 364 -9.57 -2.13 -5.95
N CYS A 365 -8.82 -2.30 -7.02
CA CYS A 365 -9.19 -1.80 -8.33
C CYS A 365 -8.95 -2.82 -9.45
N TYR A 366 -9.60 -2.58 -10.57
CA TYR A 366 -9.37 -3.31 -11.82
C TYR A 366 -9.67 -2.41 -13.03
N THR A 367 -9.00 -2.67 -14.15
CA THR A 367 -9.33 -2.05 -15.42
C THR A 367 -10.43 -2.85 -16.13
N ASN A 368 -11.27 -2.17 -16.93
CA ASN A 368 -12.37 -2.82 -17.66
C ASN A 368 -11.91 -3.86 -18.71
N HIS A 369 -10.61 -4.02 -18.93
CA HIS A 369 -10.04 -5.01 -19.85
C HIS A 369 -9.63 -6.32 -19.14
N ALA A 370 -9.60 -6.35 -17.80
CA ALA A 370 -9.32 -7.55 -17.04
C ALA A 370 -10.55 -8.47 -16.99
N GLU A 371 -10.34 -9.78 -16.88
CA GLU A 371 -11.40 -10.73 -16.51
C GLU A 371 -11.69 -10.66 -15.00
N ALA A 372 -12.21 -9.52 -14.59
CA ALA A 372 -12.60 -9.24 -13.21
C ALA A 372 -13.86 -8.38 -13.21
N ASP A 373 -14.60 -8.44 -12.11
CA ASP A 373 -15.78 -7.62 -11.90
C ASP A 373 -15.84 -7.06 -10.47
N GLN A 374 -16.91 -6.32 -10.17
CA GLN A 374 -17.09 -5.72 -8.85
C GLN A 374 -17.22 -6.78 -7.74
N ASN A 375 -17.72 -8.00 -8.03
CA ASN A 375 -17.80 -9.05 -7.01
C ASN A 375 -16.40 -9.55 -6.59
N ASP A 376 -15.45 -9.59 -7.53
CA ASP A 376 -14.05 -9.91 -7.20
C ASP A 376 -13.45 -8.85 -6.27
N MET A 377 -13.77 -7.57 -6.52
CA MET A 377 -13.30 -6.47 -5.69
C MET A 377 -13.98 -6.46 -4.32
N ASP A 378 -15.28 -6.75 -4.25
CA ASP A 378 -16.01 -6.93 -2.99
C ASP A 378 -15.41 -8.06 -2.14
N ASN A 379 -15.02 -9.16 -2.78
CA ASN A 379 -14.30 -10.24 -2.11
C ASN A 379 -12.94 -9.78 -1.59
N LEU A 380 -12.12 -9.13 -2.41
CA LEU A 380 -10.79 -8.66 -2.00
C LEU A 380 -10.88 -7.65 -0.86
N MET A 381 -11.72 -6.60 -0.97
CA MET A 381 -11.85 -5.60 0.09
C MET A 381 -12.32 -6.20 1.42
N THR A 382 -13.23 -7.17 1.37
CA THR A 382 -13.71 -7.87 2.57
C THR A 382 -12.59 -8.69 3.20
N LEU A 383 -11.82 -9.45 2.42
CA LEU A 383 -10.69 -10.23 2.89
C LEU A 383 -9.58 -9.35 3.48
N LEU A 384 -9.28 -8.21 2.86
CA LEU A 384 -8.31 -7.24 3.36
C LEU A 384 -8.76 -6.61 4.70
N ALA A 385 -10.04 -6.25 4.82
CA ALA A 385 -10.58 -5.74 6.07
C ALA A 385 -10.52 -6.78 7.21
N VAL A 386 -10.80 -8.06 6.90
CA VAL A 386 -10.61 -9.18 7.85
C VAL A 386 -9.13 -9.35 8.20
N ALA A 387 -8.22 -9.17 7.26
CA ALA A 387 -6.76 -9.23 7.46
C ALA A 387 -6.21 -8.04 8.26
N GLY A 388 -7.01 -7.03 8.58
CA GLY A 388 -6.60 -5.85 9.32
C GLY A 388 -5.91 -4.80 8.47
N CYS A 389 -6.39 -4.60 7.24
CA CYS A 389 -5.96 -3.51 6.36
C CYS A 389 -6.14 -2.17 7.07
N THR A 390 -5.17 -1.29 6.93
CA THR A 390 -5.15 0.01 7.63
C THR A 390 -6.16 0.97 7.02
N TYR A 391 -6.27 0.99 5.70
CA TYR A 391 -7.22 1.84 4.97
C TYR A 391 -7.50 1.29 3.56
N ILE A 392 -8.62 1.71 3.00
CA ILE A 392 -9.00 1.50 1.59
C ILE A 392 -9.27 2.83 0.92
N MET A 393 -9.40 2.80 -0.42
CA MET A 393 -9.80 3.98 -1.19
C MET A 393 -11.29 4.28 -1.02
N GLY A 394 -11.65 5.52 -1.30
CA GLY A 394 -13.01 5.97 -1.45
C GLY A 394 -13.06 6.98 -2.59
N VAL A 395 -13.67 6.60 -3.71
CA VAL A 395 -13.89 7.45 -4.87
C VAL A 395 -15.38 7.63 -5.12
N PRO A 396 -15.81 8.73 -5.75
CA PRO A 396 -17.22 8.91 -6.10
C PRO A 396 -17.73 7.78 -7.00
N GLY A 397 -18.76 7.05 -6.55
CA GLY A 397 -19.41 6.01 -7.34
C GLY A 397 -18.55 4.79 -7.70
N ALA A 398 -17.42 4.59 -7.06
CA ALA A 398 -16.41 3.55 -7.36
C ALA A 398 -15.73 3.70 -8.73
N ASP A 399 -15.89 4.83 -9.41
CA ASP A 399 -15.36 5.09 -10.74
C ASP A 399 -14.30 6.19 -10.67
N ASP A 400 -13.02 5.83 -10.89
CA ASP A 400 -11.96 6.82 -10.90
C ASP A 400 -11.89 7.52 -12.27
N VAL A 401 -12.45 8.73 -12.30
CA VAL A 401 -12.54 9.55 -13.53
C VAL A 401 -11.18 10.02 -14.06
N MET A 402 -10.13 9.97 -13.24
CA MET A 402 -8.78 10.41 -13.64
C MET A 402 -7.96 9.27 -14.24
N LEU A 403 -8.11 8.06 -13.70
CA LEU A 403 -7.25 6.92 -14.02
C LEU A 403 -7.98 5.86 -14.86
N ALA A 404 -9.28 6.07 -15.13
CA ALA A 404 -10.12 5.21 -15.98
C ALA A 404 -10.13 3.73 -15.54
N TYR A 405 -10.25 3.48 -14.23
CA TYR A 405 -10.40 2.16 -13.64
C TYR A 405 -11.50 2.13 -12.59
N GLN A 406 -12.01 0.95 -12.26
CA GLN A 406 -12.96 0.74 -11.18
C GLN A 406 -12.20 0.54 -9.86
N SER A 407 -12.69 1.15 -8.78
CA SER A 407 -12.11 1.08 -7.43
C SER A 407 -13.22 0.86 -6.38
N THR A 408 -13.01 1.32 -5.16
CA THR A 408 -13.97 1.26 -4.05
C THR A 408 -14.63 2.63 -3.83
N SER A 409 -15.90 2.63 -3.45
CA SER A 409 -16.70 3.82 -3.21
C SER A 409 -16.66 4.26 -1.73
N PHE A 410 -17.25 5.43 -1.45
CA PHE A 410 -17.50 5.87 -0.07
C PHE A 410 -18.43 4.92 0.70
N HIS A 411 -19.35 4.24 -0.01
CA HIS A 411 -20.27 3.26 0.59
C HIS A 411 -19.56 1.99 1.03
N ASP A 412 -18.52 1.56 0.33
CA ASP A 412 -17.79 0.32 0.61
C ASP A 412 -17.07 0.37 1.96
N ALA A 413 -16.44 1.50 2.29
CA ALA A 413 -15.84 1.70 3.60
C ALA A 413 -16.89 1.65 4.72
N LEU A 414 -18.04 2.30 4.50
CA LEU A 414 -19.15 2.28 5.43
C LEU A 414 -19.74 0.87 5.60
N TYR A 415 -19.88 0.12 4.51
CA TYR A 415 -20.30 -1.27 4.52
C TYR A 415 -19.35 -2.13 5.38
N LEU A 416 -18.05 -2.07 5.10
CA LEU A 416 -17.03 -2.85 5.85
C LEU A 416 -17.06 -2.52 7.35
N ARG A 417 -17.14 -1.23 7.68
CA ARG A 417 -17.21 -0.79 9.09
C ARG A 417 -18.45 -1.35 9.79
N ARG A 418 -19.60 -1.38 9.11
CA ARG A 418 -20.85 -1.93 9.68
C ARG A 418 -20.80 -3.45 9.84
N VAL A 419 -20.39 -4.17 8.80
CA VAL A 419 -20.39 -5.65 8.80
C VAL A 419 -19.36 -6.22 9.76
N LEU A 420 -18.19 -5.61 9.85
CA LEU A 420 -17.08 -6.10 10.68
C LEU A 420 -16.97 -5.39 12.04
N GLY A 421 -17.85 -4.43 12.34
CA GLY A 421 -17.80 -3.66 13.60
C GLY A 421 -16.58 -2.75 13.70
N LEU A 422 -16.00 -2.35 12.57
CA LEU A 422 -14.83 -1.47 12.52
C LEU A 422 -15.24 0.00 12.67
N ARG A 423 -14.31 0.82 13.13
CA ARG A 423 -14.52 2.25 13.40
C ARG A 423 -13.52 3.10 12.61
N PRO A 424 -13.83 4.39 12.33
CA PRO A 424 -12.86 5.35 11.81
C PRO A 424 -11.71 5.61 12.80
N ALA A 425 -10.67 6.34 12.37
CA ALA A 425 -9.65 6.88 13.26
C ALA A 425 -10.28 7.64 14.45
N PRO A 426 -9.75 7.51 15.69
CA PRO A 426 -10.43 8.01 16.88
C PRO A 426 -10.75 9.51 16.84
N GLU A 427 -9.81 10.32 16.38
CA GLU A 427 -9.93 11.76 16.28
C GLU A 427 -11.00 12.15 15.26
N PHE A 428 -11.01 11.45 14.12
CA PHE A 428 -11.98 11.66 13.05
C PHE A 428 -13.37 11.19 13.44
N GLU A 429 -13.49 10.07 14.15
CA GLU A 429 -14.75 9.60 14.69
C GLU A 429 -15.36 10.60 15.69
N ALA A 430 -14.55 11.18 16.57
CA ALA A 430 -14.97 12.23 17.47
C ALA A 430 -15.46 13.47 16.70
N TRP A 431 -14.80 13.82 15.60
CA TRP A 431 -15.21 14.89 14.70
C TRP A 431 -16.52 14.58 14.00
N LEU A 432 -16.72 13.38 13.44
CA LEU A 432 -17.96 12.95 12.80
C LEU A 432 -19.16 13.05 13.74
N ASN A 433 -19.00 12.64 15.00
CA ASN A 433 -20.02 12.76 16.03
C ASN A 433 -20.31 14.25 16.38
N ARG A 434 -19.26 15.07 16.54
CA ARG A 434 -19.39 16.51 16.81
C ARG A 434 -20.11 17.25 15.69
N MET A 435 -19.86 16.87 14.45
CA MET A 435 -20.51 17.45 13.26
C MET A 435 -21.94 16.94 13.05
N GLY A 436 -22.34 15.86 13.75
CA GLY A 436 -23.65 15.24 13.59
C GLY A 436 -23.77 14.38 12.32
N ILE A 437 -22.65 13.97 11.73
CA ILE A 437 -22.61 13.05 10.59
C ILE A 437 -22.90 11.63 11.08
N PHE A 438 -22.33 11.24 12.22
CA PHE A 438 -22.65 9.99 12.90
C PHE A 438 -23.53 10.25 14.15
N ASP A 439 -24.36 9.26 14.49
CA ASP A 439 -25.34 9.33 15.58
C ASP A 439 -24.79 8.86 16.96
N GLY A 440 -23.47 8.73 17.08
CA GLY A 440 -22.79 8.16 18.27
C GLY A 440 -22.77 6.64 18.30
N ARG A 441 -23.46 5.94 17.39
CA ARG A 441 -23.44 4.48 17.22
C ARG A 441 -22.70 4.05 15.96
N ASN A 442 -21.93 4.96 15.34
CA ASN A 442 -21.28 4.80 14.04
C ASN A 442 -22.25 4.54 12.87
N ALA A 443 -23.50 4.99 13.01
CA ALA A 443 -24.47 5.03 11.94
C ALA A 443 -24.57 6.45 11.38
N LEU A 444 -24.76 6.55 10.06
CA LEU A 444 -25.03 7.84 9.44
C LEU A 444 -26.32 8.46 10.01
N ALA A 445 -26.26 9.72 10.40
CA ALA A 445 -27.44 10.48 10.72
C ALA A 445 -28.31 10.66 9.47
N LEU A 446 -29.61 10.67 9.64
CA LEU A 446 -30.54 10.92 8.52
C LEU A 446 -30.54 12.41 8.18
N GLY A 447 -30.29 12.72 6.92
CA GLY A 447 -30.29 14.09 6.39
C GLY A 447 -28.92 14.78 6.50
N VAL A 448 -28.81 15.96 5.88
CA VAL A 448 -27.57 16.77 5.94
C VAL A 448 -27.45 17.43 7.31
N PRO A 449 -26.33 17.27 8.02
CA PRO A 449 -26.15 17.88 9.32
C PRO A 449 -26.23 19.41 9.26
N PRO A 450 -26.96 20.09 10.17
CA PRO A 450 -27.13 21.54 10.13
C PRO A 450 -25.82 22.34 10.08
N ARG A 451 -24.75 21.82 10.69
CA ARG A 451 -23.43 22.47 10.71
C ARG A 451 -22.69 22.43 9.37
N LEU A 452 -23.10 21.56 8.44
CA LEU A 452 -22.54 21.47 7.09
C LEU A 452 -23.38 22.19 6.03
N HIS A 453 -24.62 22.61 6.34
CA HIS A 453 -25.46 23.34 5.40
C HIS A 453 -24.80 24.63 4.90
N GLY A 454 -24.15 25.40 5.81
CA GLY A 454 -23.41 26.60 5.43
C GLY A 454 -22.18 26.30 4.57
N ALA A 455 -21.46 25.23 4.89
CA ALA A 455 -20.28 24.81 4.16
C ALA A 455 -20.57 24.41 2.70
N ILE A 456 -21.71 23.75 2.46
CA ILE A 456 -22.15 23.39 1.11
C ILE A 456 -22.36 24.64 0.26
N HIS A 457 -23.12 25.61 0.78
CA HIS A 457 -23.44 26.85 0.07
C HIS A 457 -22.16 27.65 -0.26
N GLU A 458 -21.26 27.78 0.70
CA GLU A 458 -20.03 28.57 0.56
C GLU A 458 -19.01 27.90 -0.36
N LEU A 459 -18.87 26.55 -0.33
CA LEU A 459 -17.98 25.82 -1.23
C LEU A 459 -18.49 25.79 -2.68
N THR A 460 -19.83 25.87 -2.87
CA THR A 460 -20.45 25.86 -4.20
C THR A 460 -20.63 27.24 -4.82
N GLU A 461 -20.77 28.30 -4.00
CA GLU A 461 -21.05 29.66 -4.48
C GLU A 461 -19.92 30.69 -4.21
N GLY A 462 -18.96 30.37 -3.35
CA GLY A 462 -18.05 31.34 -2.72
C GLY A 462 -16.60 31.34 -3.15
N THR A 463 -16.24 30.89 -4.37
CA THR A 463 -14.89 31.15 -4.91
C THR A 463 -14.98 32.14 -6.07
N PRO A 464 -14.42 33.37 -5.93
CA PRO A 464 -14.31 34.31 -7.03
C PRO A 464 -13.36 33.82 -8.12
#